data_9f536fe297c5e7a2be75b9c05a314521
#
_entry.id   9f536fe297c5e7a2be75b9c05a314521
#
_cell.length_a   1.000
_cell.length_b   1.000
_cell.length_c   1.000
_cell.angle_alpha   90.00
_cell.angle_beta   90.00
_cell.angle_gamma   90.00
#
_symmetry.space_group_name_H-M   'P 1'
#
loop_
_entity.id
_entity.type
_entity.pdbx_description
1 polymer ?
#
loop_
_entity_poly.entity_id
_entity_poly.type
_entity_poly.pdbx_seq_one_letter_code
_entity_poly.pdbx_strand_id
1 'polypeptide(L)'
;QLYSILGKVTITDLLQILEAMGTQDTATVLKVLRANYKNGLQAIDILNSITDLFRNLFYFKYLPEDENFTSLSDSEKELIKNCNDIISAKDLSRILDMLDEINQSIKTSPSQELKLELFLVKLIKPQLATDIKSVSRRVDMLEEHGVTEKISEKQQTSSDKKKX
;
A
#
# COMPACT_ATOMS: atom_id res chain seq x y z
N GLN A 1 14.65 -24.01 -8.75
CA GLN A 1 15.44 -22.83 -9.09
C GLN A 1 15.04 -22.22 -10.43
N LEU A 2 14.86 -23.05 -11.44
CA LEU A 2 14.41 -22.59 -12.76
C LEU A 2 13.00 -22.01 -12.73
N TYR A 3 12.20 -22.42 -11.77
CA TYR A 3 10.79 -21.99 -11.68
C TYR A 3 10.64 -20.55 -11.24
N SER A 4 11.61 -20.05 -10.48
CA SER A 4 11.56 -18.67 -9.99
C SER A 4 11.77 -17.66 -11.12
N ILE A 5 12.20 -18.12 -12.29
CA ILE A 5 12.46 -17.25 -13.44
C ILE A 5 11.18 -17.01 -14.27
N LEU A 6 10.13 -17.78 -14.03
CA LEU A 6 8.91 -17.75 -14.87
C LEU A 6 7.87 -16.75 -14.40
N GLY A 7 8.30 -15.51 -14.14
CA GLY A 7 7.37 -14.41 -13.91
C GLY A 7 6.80 -14.30 -12.51
N LYS A 8 7.44 -14.91 -11.52
CA LYS A 8 7.00 -14.83 -10.12
C LYS A 8 8.16 -14.38 -9.23
N VAL A 9 7.80 -13.60 -8.21
CA VAL A 9 8.75 -13.22 -7.18
C VAL A 9 9.10 -14.47 -6.35
N THR A 10 10.37 -14.64 -6.05
CA THR A 10 10.80 -15.79 -5.25
C THR A 10 10.33 -15.66 -3.81
N ILE A 11 10.22 -16.81 -3.13
CA ILE A 11 9.84 -16.83 -1.70
C ILE A 11 10.88 -16.06 -0.88
N THR A 12 12.15 -16.18 -1.23
CA THR A 12 13.24 -15.45 -0.56
C THR A 12 13.00 -13.93 -0.67
N ASP A 13 12.65 -13.44 -1.85
CA ASP A 13 12.39 -12.01 -2.06
C ASP A 13 11.15 -11.55 -1.29
N LEU A 14 10.09 -12.35 -1.28
CA LEU A 14 8.89 -12.03 -0.51
C LEU A 14 9.19 -11.95 0.98
N LEU A 15 10.01 -12.89 1.49
CA LEU A 15 10.42 -12.88 2.88
C LEU A 15 11.24 -11.63 3.21
N GLN A 16 12.12 -11.20 2.30
CA GLN A 16 12.89 -9.97 2.48
C GLN A 16 11.97 -8.75 2.57
N ILE A 17 10.94 -8.70 1.72
CA ILE A 17 9.96 -7.61 1.76
C ILE A 17 9.23 -7.61 3.11
N LEU A 18 8.81 -8.78 3.59
CA LEU A 18 8.13 -8.90 4.87
C LEU A 18 8.99 -8.45 6.03
N GLU A 19 10.24 -8.89 6.05
CA GLU A 19 11.18 -8.52 7.11
C GLU A 19 11.44 -7.02 7.10
N ALA A 20 11.56 -6.44 5.90
CA ALA A 20 11.75 -5.00 5.75
C ALA A 20 10.52 -4.23 6.23
N MET A 21 9.33 -4.77 6.05
CA MET A 21 8.11 -4.18 6.60
C MET A 21 8.16 -4.12 8.13
N GLY A 22 8.61 -5.20 8.75
CA GLY A 22 8.72 -5.27 10.20
C GLY A 22 9.74 -4.30 10.79
N THR A 23 10.82 -4.01 10.05
CA THR A 23 11.87 -3.10 10.48
C THR A 23 11.79 -1.73 9.83
N GLN A 24 10.76 -1.49 9.01
CA GLN A 24 10.55 -0.24 8.27
C GLN A 24 11.73 0.13 7.37
N ASP A 25 12.31 -0.88 6.74
CA ASP A 25 13.47 -0.73 5.86
C ASP A 25 13.01 -0.56 4.41
N THR A 26 12.63 0.65 4.03
CA THR A 26 12.13 0.95 2.69
C THR A 26 13.23 0.76 1.63
N ALA A 27 14.48 1.04 1.98
CA ALA A 27 15.59 0.90 1.03
C ALA A 27 15.72 -0.55 0.55
N THR A 28 15.61 -1.52 1.45
CA THR A 28 15.69 -2.94 1.09
C THR A 28 14.55 -3.32 0.15
N VAL A 29 13.32 -2.85 0.44
CA VAL A 29 12.17 -3.15 -0.41
C VAL A 29 12.40 -2.62 -1.83
N LEU A 30 12.85 -1.38 -1.97
CA LEU A 30 13.10 -0.78 -3.29
C LEU A 30 14.21 -1.52 -4.03
N LYS A 31 15.24 -1.98 -3.32
CA LYS A 31 16.32 -2.76 -3.94
C LYS A 31 15.80 -4.10 -4.46
N VAL A 32 14.93 -4.78 -3.70
CA VAL A 32 14.34 -6.05 -4.12
C VAL A 32 13.49 -5.82 -5.38
N LEU A 33 12.69 -4.76 -5.40
CA LEU A 33 11.87 -4.44 -6.57
C LEU A 33 12.74 -4.21 -7.80
N ARG A 34 13.78 -3.40 -7.66
CA ARG A 34 14.67 -3.09 -8.79
C ARG A 34 15.36 -4.33 -9.33
N ALA A 35 15.80 -5.23 -8.44
CA ALA A 35 16.42 -6.48 -8.86
C ALA A 35 15.45 -7.33 -9.67
N ASN A 36 14.19 -7.37 -9.25
CA ASN A 36 13.15 -8.12 -9.97
C ASN A 36 12.86 -7.49 -11.33
N TYR A 37 12.82 -6.16 -11.42
CA TYR A 37 12.63 -5.48 -12.71
C TYR A 37 13.78 -5.81 -13.67
N LYS A 38 15.02 -5.81 -13.17
CA LYS A 38 16.19 -6.15 -13.98
C LYS A 38 16.13 -7.59 -14.48
N ASN A 39 15.50 -8.47 -13.72
CA ASN A 39 15.33 -9.87 -14.09
C ASN A 39 14.12 -10.09 -15.01
N GLY A 40 13.46 -9.04 -15.43
CA GLY A 40 12.39 -9.11 -16.41
C GLY A 40 10.98 -9.17 -15.84
N LEU A 41 10.80 -9.12 -14.52
CA LEU A 41 9.47 -9.09 -13.95
C LEU A 41 8.86 -7.70 -14.11
N GLN A 42 7.56 -7.67 -14.36
CA GLN A 42 6.81 -6.43 -14.41
C GLN A 42 6.21 -6.12 -13.03
N ALA A 43 5.90 -4.86 -12.80
CA ALA A 43 5.31 -4.45 -11.53
C ALA A 43 4.03 -5.22 -11.23
N ILE A 44 3.23 -5.49 -12.25
CA ILE A 44 1.96 -6.22 -12.07
C ILE A 44 2.21 -7.66 -11.62
N ASP A 45 3.29 -8.29 -12.06
CA ASP A 45 3.65 -9.65 -11.63
C ASP A 45 4.01 -9.66 -10.14
N ILE A 46 4.78 -8.65 -9.73
CA ILE A 46 5.19 -8.52 -8.33
C ILE A 46 3.97 -8.26 -7.45
N LEU A 47 3.10 -7.36 -7.89
CA LEU A 47 1.86 -7.06 -7.15
C LEU A 47 0.98 -8.31 -7.01
N ASN A 48 0.87 -9.11 -8.07
CA ASN A 48 0.10 -10.35 -8.01
C ASN A 48 0.66 -11.31 -6.97
N SER A 49 1.99 -11.43 -6.89
CA SER A 49 2.64 -12.29 -5.89
C SER A 49 2.37 -11.79 -4.47
N ILE A 50 2.45 -10.48 -4.27
CA ILE A 50 2.18 -9.87 -2.96
C ILE A 50 0.71 -10.05 -2.58
N THR A 51 -0.19 -9.85 -3.53
CA THR A 51 -1.63 -10.03 -3.31
C THR A 51 -1.95 -11.47 -2.91
N ASP A 52 -1.36 -12.43 -3.60
CA ASP A 52 -1.56 -13.85 -3.29
C ASP A 52 -1.06 -14.18 -1.89
N LEU A 53 0.09 -13.62 -1.50
CA LEU A 53 0.65 -13.84 -0.16
C LEU A 53 -0.33 -13.37 0.92
N PHE A 54 -0.83 -12.14 0.79
CA PHE A 54 -1.74 -11.59 1.81
C PHE A 54 -3.12 -12.24 1.78
N ARG A 55 -3.59 -12.67 0.61
CA ARG A 55 -4.83 -13.44 0.52
C ARG A 55 -4.67 -14.79 1.23
N ASN A 56 -3.55 -15.47 1.00
CA ASN A 56 -3.27 -16.75 1.65
C ASN A 56 -3.12 -16.57 3.16
N LEU A 57 -2.54 -15.45 3.60
CA LEU A 57 -2.47 -15.13 5.02
C LEU A 57 -3.86 -14.95 5.62
N PHE A 58 -4.75 -14.26 4.90
CA PHE A 58 -6.14 -14.07 5.33
C PHE A 58 -6.82 -15.42 5.54
N TYR A 59 -6.69 -16.32 4.58
CA TYR A 59 -7.29 -17.65 4.70
C TYR A 59 -6.65 -18.44 5.84
N PHE A 60 -5.36 -18.34 6.02
CA PHE A 60 -4.69 -19.06 7.12
C PHE A 60 -5.17 -18.57 8.49
N LYS A 61 -5.40 -17.28 8.65
CA LYS A 61 -5.87 -16.74 9.94
C LYS A 61 -7.26 -17.24 10.30
N TYR A 62 -8.13 -17.39 9.30
CA TYR A 62 -9.55 -17.71 9.55
C TYR A 62 -9.92 -19.14 9.20
N LEU A 63 -9.17 -19.79 8.32
CA LEU A 63 -9.41 -21.16 7.89
C LEU A 63 -8.06 -21.90 7.81
N PRO A 64 -7.39 -22.11 8.96
CA PRO A 64 -6.02 -22.65 8.93
C PRO A 64 -5.88 -24.04 8.36
N GLU A 65 -6.97 -24.82 8.31
CA GLU A 65 -6.93 -26.19 7.78
C GLU A 65 -7.57 -26.31 6.40
N ASP A 66 -7.80 -25.18 5.74
CA ASP A 66 -8.38 -25.17 4.40
C ASP A 66 -7.42 -25.82 3.38
N GLU A 67 -8.03 -26.40 2.34
CA GLU A 67 -7.28 -27.07 1.27
C GLU A 67 -6.30 -26.13 0.58
N ASN A 68 -6.65 -24.85 0.46
CA ASN A 68 -5.76 -23.86 -0.18
C ASN A 68 -4.43 -23.75 0.57
N PHE A 69 -4.46 -23.78 1.91
CA PHE A 69 -3.23 -23.73 2.68
C PHE A 69 -2.51 -25.08 2.66
N THR A 70 -3.24 -26.18 2.88
CA THR A 70 -2.60 -27.50 2.99
C THR A 70 -1.98 -27.96 1.68
N SER A 71 -2.42 -27.43 0.53
CA SER A 71 -1.86 -27.76 -0.77
C SER A 71 -0.61 -26.96 -1.14
N LEU A 72 -0.27 -25.94 -0.34
CA LEU A 72 0.92 -25.13 -0.59
C LEU A 72 2.19 -25.94 -0.29
N SER A 73 3.30 -25.52 -0.91
CA SER A 73 4.60 -26.10 -0.60
C SER A 73 5.00 -25.78 0.85
N ASP A 74 5.95 -26.53 1.37
CA ASP A 74 6.43 -26.29 2.75
C ASP A 74 7.02 -24.89 2.89
N SER A 75 7.73 -24.41 1.87
CA SER A 75 8.34 -23.08 1.88
C SER A 75 7.25 -21.99 1.90
N GLU A 76 6.19 -22.17 1.12
CA GLU A 76 5.06 -21.23 1.10
C GLU A 76 4.32 -21.22 2.44
N LYS A 77 4.12 -22.40 3.03
CA LYS A 77 3.49 -22.51 4.35
C LYS A 77 4.31 -21.77 5.41
N GLU A 78 5.63 -21.93 5.36
CA GLU A 78 6.53 -21.26 6.30
C GLU A 78 6.47 -19.74 6.13
N LEU A 79 6.45 -19.26 4.89
CA LEU A 79 6.32 -17.84 4.60
C LEU A 79 5.03 -17.28 5.20
N ILE A 80 3.92 -17.98 5.03
CA ILE A 80 2.62 -17.52 5.55
C ILE A 80 2.63 -17.50 7.08
N LYS A 81 3.24 -18.52 7.72
CA LYS A 81 3.37 -18.56 9.17
C LYS A 81 4.21 -17.40 9.70
N ASN A 82 5.30 -17.07 9.01
CA ASN A 82 6.13 -15.91 9.35
C ASN A 82 5.33 -14.61 9.22
N CYS A 83 4.57 -14.48 8.15
CA CYS A 83 3.64 -13.37 7.95
C CYS A 83 2.66 -13.24 9.12
N ASN A 84 2.09 -14.37 9.53
CA ASN A 84 1.09 -14.40 10.58
C ASN A 84 1.67 -13.92 11.91
N ASP A 85 2.94 -14.20 12.16
CA ASP A 85 3.61 -13.76 13.38
C ASP A 85 3.89 -12.25 13.39
N ILE A 86 4.07 -11.67 12.21
CA ILE A 86 4.43 -10.25 12.07
C ILE A 86 3.20 -9.37 11.95
N ILE A 87 2.15 -9.84 11.26
CA ILE A 87 1.02 -9.01 10.85
C ILE A 87 -0.22 -9.36 11.66
N SER A 88 -0.73 -8.38 12.39
CA SER A 88 -1.95 -8.52 13.17
C SER A 88 -3.18 -8.55 12.24
N ALA A 89 -4.31 -9.01 12.78
CA ALA A 89 -5.57 -9.02 12.02
C ALA A 89 -5.98 -7.60 11.60
N LYS A 90 -5.75 -6.62 12.46
CA LYS A 90 -6.04 -5.21 12.17
C LYS A 90 -5.18 -4.71 11.01
N ASP A 91 -3.88 -4.99 11.05
CA ASP A 91 -2.97 -4.59 9.97
C ASP A 91 -3.32 -5.32 8.67
N LEU A 92 -3.69 -6.59 8.76
CA LEU A 92 -4.06 -7.35 7.57
C LEU A 92 -5.29 -6.76 6.89
N SER A 93 -6.28 -6.35 7.66
CA SER A 93 -7.48 -5.71 7.11
C SER A 93 -7.12 -4.44 6.35
N ARG A 94 -6.24 -3.61 6.94
CA ARG A 94 -5.74 -2.39 6.28
C ARG A 94 -5.00 -2.72 4.99
N ILE A 95 -4.13 -3.72 5.05
CA ILE A 95 -3.32 -4.14 3.89
C ILE A 95 -4.21 -4.64 2.76
N LEU A 96 -5.24 -5.43 3.09
CA LEU A 96 -6.15 -5.97 2.08
C LEU A 96 -6.96 -4.86 1.41
N ASP A 97 -7.37 -3.85 2.16
CA ASP A 97 -8.04 -2.67 1.59
C ASP A 97 -7.11 -1.93 0.62
N MET A 98 -5.87 -1.73 1.02
CA MET A 98 -4.87 -1.06 0.18
C MET A 98 -4.57 -1.88 -1.08
N LEU A 99 -4.50 -3.20 -0.95
CA LEU A 99 -4.29 -4.09 -2.09
C LEU A 99 -5.45 -4.02 -3.08
N ASP A 100 -6.67 -3.94 -2.59
CA ASP A 100 -7.85 -3.79 -3.44
C ASP A 100 -7.75 -2.51 -4.27
N GLU A 101 -7.37 -1.40 -3.64
CA GLU A 101 -7.22 -0.12 -4.32
C GLU A 101 -6.15 -0.16 -5.39
N ILE A 102 -4.94 -0.68 -5.05
CA ILE A 102 -3.85 -0.66 -6.03
C ILE A 102 -4.09 -1.63 -7.17
N ASN A 103 -4.70 -2.79 -6.90
CA ASN A 103 -5.02 -3.75 -7.97
C ASN A 103 -5.97 -3.15 -8.99
N GLN A 104 -6.84 -2.24 -8.57
CA GLN A 104 -7.74 -1.55 -9.49
C GLN A 104 -7.03 -0.43 -10.25
N SER A 105 -6.20 0.35 -9.58
CA SER A 105 -5.63 1.58 -10.14
C SER A 105 -4.34 1.38 -10.93
N ILE A 106 -3.59 0.30 -10.66
CA ILE A 106 -2.27 0.12 -11.28
C ILE A 106 -2.35 -0.07 -12.80
N LYS A 107 -3.42 -0.68 -13.27
CA LYS A 107 -3.57 -1.02 -14.70
C LYS A 107 -3.62 0.21 -15.58
N THR A 108 -4.13 1.32 -15.07
CA THR A 108 -4.25 2.57 -15.82
C THR A 108 -3.19 3.60 -15.44
N SER A 109 -2.24 3.23 -14.59
CA SER A 109 -1.17 4.14 -14.16
C SER A 109 -0.14 4.36 -15.27
N PRO A 110 0.31 5.60 -15.51
CA PRO A 110 1.38 5.85 -16.48
C PRO A 110 2.71 5.20 -16.09
N SER A 111 2.94 5.00 -14.80
CA SER A 111 4.12 4.30 -14.32
C SER A 111 3.70 3.27 -13.28
N GLN A 112 3.60 2.01 -13.70
CA GLN A 112 3.22 0.93 -12.80
C GLN A 112 4.29 0.69 -11.74
N GLU A 113 5.58 0.84 -12.11
CA GLU A 113 6.69 0.66 -11.17
C GLU A 113 6.62 1.66 -10.04
N LEU A 114 6.44 2.95 -10.37
CA LEU A 114 6.33 3.99 -9.34
C LEU A 114 5.09 3.78 -8.48
N LYS A 115 3.99 3.39 -9.09
CA LYS A 115 2.74 3.11 -8.35
C LYS A 115 2.94 2.02 -7.30
N LEU A 116 3.62 0.93 -7.69
CA LEU A 116 3.90 -0.17 -6.77
C LEU A 116 4.87 0.27 -5.67
N GLU A 117 5.91 1.03 -6.03
CA GLU A 117 6.89 1.52 -5.07
C GLU A 117 6.23 2.39 -4.00
N LEU A 118 5.38 3.32 -4.42
CA LEU A 118 4.65 4.19 -3.49
C LEU A 118 3.71 3.39 -2.59
N PHE A 119 3.04 2.40 -3.16
CA PHE A 119 2.16 1.52 -2.38
C PHE A 119 2.95 0.83 -1.26
N LEU A 120 4.11 0.25 -1.58
CA LEU A 120 4.91 -0.47 -0.59
C LEU A 120 5.49 0.46 0.47
N VAL A 121 5.89 1.66 0.09
CA VAL A 121 6.37 2.65 1.05
C VAL A 121 5.26 3.03 2.03
N LYS A 122 4.04 3.26 1.54
CA LYS A 122 2.90 3.58 2.39
C LYS A 122 2.52 2.41 3.29
N LEU A 123 2.69 1.20 2.80
CA LEU A 123 2.42 -0.02 3.58
C LEU A 123 3.38 -0.11 4.76
N ILE A 124 4.66 0.18 4.52
CA ILE A 124 5.74 0.10 5.52
C ILE A 124 5.66 1.26 6.50
N LYS A 125 5.32 2.44 6.02
CA LYS A 125 5.23 3.66 6.83
C LYS A 125 3.81 4.22 6.79
N PRO A 126 2.89 3.64 7.57
CA PRO A 126 1.49 4.12 7.54
C PRO A 126 1.32 5.58 7.94
N GLN A 127 2.22 6.11 8.79
CA GLN A 127 2.18 7.51 9.19
C GLN A 127 2.31 8.46 8.01
N LEU A 128 3.10 8.08 6.99
CA LEU A 128 3.30 8.92 5.81
C LEU A 128 1.97 9.17 5.09
N ALA A 129 1.17 8.14 4.91
CA ALA A 129 -0.14 8.27 4.27
C ALA A 129 -1.07 9.14 5.11
N THR A 130 -1.06 8.95 6.43
CA THR A 130 -1.87 9.73 7.36
C THR A 130 -1.45 11.19 7.35
N ASP A 131 -0.14 11.47 7.34
CA ASP A 131 0.39 12.83 7.34
C ASP A 131 -0.01 13.57 6.06
N ILE A 132 0.03 12.91 4.91
CA ILE A 132 -0.35 13.50 3.64
C ILE A 132 -1.85 13.86 3.67
N LYS A 133 -2.69 12.96 4.14
CA LYS A 133 -4.13 13.21 4.27
C LYS A 133 -4.41 14.35 5.24
N SER A 134 -3.67 14.41 6.34
CA SER A 134 -3.81 15.46 7.34
C SER A 134 -3.47 16.83 6.78
N VAL A 135 -2.37 16.95 6.03
CA VAL A 135 -1.94 18.19 5.39
C VAL A 135 -2.97 18.63 4.35
N SER A 136 -3.43 17.70 3.52
CA SER A 136 -4.45 18.00 2.50
C SER A 136 -5.72 18.54 3.14
N ARG A 137 -6.17 17.94 4.24
CA ARG A 137 -7.36 18.39 4.97
C ARG A 137 -7.17 19.78 5.53
N ARG A 138 -5.99 20.09 6.09
CA ARG A 138 -5.67 21.41 6.63
C ARG A 138 -5.69 22.49 5.54
N VAL A 139 -5.15 22.18 4.37
CA VAL A 139 -5.15 23.10 3.23
C VAL A 139 -6.59 23.39 2.81
N ASP A 140 -7.43 22.36 2.68
CA ASP A 140 -8.84 22.51 2.33
C ASP A 140 -9.58 23.40 3.33
N MET A 141 -9.35 23.21 4.62
CA MET A 141 -9.99 24.01 5.67
C MET A 141 -9.56 25.48 5.60
N LEU A 142 -8.28 25.74 5.35
CA LEU A 142 -7.75 27.10 5.20
C LEU A 142 -8.37 27.80 3.99
N GLU A 143 -8.53 27.10 2.88
CA GLU A 143 -9.15 27.67 1.68
C GLU A 143 -10.62 28.02 1.94
N GLU A 144 -11.36 27.17 2.65
CA GLU A 144 -12.77 27.43 3.00
C GLU A 144 -12.88 28.63 3.91
N HIS A 145 -12.05 28.75 4.94
CA HIS A 145 -12.05 29.89 5.86
C HIS A 145 -11.67 31.17 5.16
N GLY A 146 -10.69 31.14 4.25
CA GLY A 146 -10.27 32.31 3.49
C GLY A 146 -11.39 32.87 2.61
N VAL A 147 -12.17 32.01 1.98
CA VAL A 147 -13.32 32.40 1.16
C VAL A 147 -14.41 33.02 2.02
N THR A 148 -14.68 32.45 3.18
CA THR A 148 -15.70 32.93 4.11
C THR A 148 -15.38 34.35 4.61
N GLU A 149 -14.11 34.60 4.96
CA GLU A 149 -13.68 35.92 5.42
C GLU A 149 -13.82 36.98 4.34
N LYS A 150 -13.47 36.67 3.10
CA LYS A 150 -13.58 37.59 1.98
C LYS A 150 -15.04 37.95 1.69
N ILE A 151 -15.94 37.00 1.86
CA ILE A 151 -17.38 37.25 1.65
C ILE A 151 -17.92 38.19 2.73
N SER A 152 -17.47 37.97 4.00
CA SER A 152 -17.90 38.81 5.13
C SER A 152 -17.44 40.25 4.96
N GLU A 153 -16.23 40.48 4.51
CA GLU A 153 -15.68 41.81 4.28
C GLU A 153 -16.44 42.55 3.18
N LYS A 154 -16.80 41.84 2.10
CA LYS A 154 -17.55 42.45 1.01
C LYS A 154 -18.96 42.85 1.42
N GLN A 155 -19.60 42.11 2.30
CA GLN A 155 -20.94 42.42 2.79
C GLN A 155 -20.94 43.62 3.71
N GLN A 156 -19.90 43.79 4.52
CA GLN A 156 -19.76 44.94 5.43
C GLN A 156 -19.54 46.22 4.65
N THR A 157 -18.69 46.19 3.63
CA THR A 157 -18.40 47.40 2.85
C THR A 157 -19.61 47.87 1.99
N SER A 158 -20.48 46.93 1.63
CA SER A 158 -21.65 47.28 0.85
C SER A 158 -22.78 47.86 1.69
N SER A 159 -22.85 47.52 2.99
CA SER A 159 -23.86 48.09 3.88
C SER A 159 -23.49 49.51 4.36
N ASP A 160 -22.21 49.80 4.45
CA ASP A 160 -21.76 51.16 4.83
C ASP A 160 -21.96 52.18 3.74
N LYS A 161 -21.96 51.75 2.45
CA LYS A 161 -22.22 52.67 1.33
C LYS A 161 -23.68 53.01 1.15
N LYS A 162 -24.63 52.29 1.77
CA LYS A 162 -26.07 52.56 1.68
C LYS A 162 -26.55 53.49 2.82
N LYS A 163 -25.74 53.86 3.77
CA LYS A 163 -26.11 54.81 4.84
C LYS A 163 -25.62 56.24 4.62
N UNK A 164 -25.08 56.27 3.73
CA UNK A 164 -24.54 57.48 3.44
C UNK A 164 -25.37 58.34 2.72
#